data_3ceb13d6dde36f59ab6c3f2103e0584d
#
_entry.id   3ceb13d6dde36f59ab6c3f2103e0584d
#
_cell.length_a   1.000
_cell.length_b   1.000
_cell.length_c   1.000
_cell.angle_alpha   90.00
_cell.angle_beta   90.00
_cell.angle_gamma   90.00
#
_symmetry.space_group_name_H-M   'P 1'
#
loop_
_entity.id
_entity.type
_entity.pdbx_description
1 polymer ?
#
loop_
_entity_poly.entity_id
_entity_poly.type
_entity_poly.pdbx_seq_one_letter_code
_entity_poly.pdbx_strand_id
1 'polypeptide(L)'
;MRTITATIEKASDGGYGIYTDIPGLIGSGLTEEEAKADFCGVLKEQAAYYYERTTTYPDWYEEGYEIEYRYDLSGFFLSFPFINASEFASYVGINPSLMRKYKSGLVKDSAKQKDQIQAKYNEMIRNLERVKF
;
A
#
# COMPACT_ATOMS: atom_id res chain seq x y z
N MET A 1 -16.02 -12.14 8.60
CA MET A 1 -15.29 -11.77 7.37
C MET A 1 -13.91 -11.22 7.75
N ARG A 2 -12.91 -11.69 7.07
CA ARG A 2 -11.53 -11.29 7.35
C ARG A 2 -11.13 -10.09 6.48
N THR A 3 -10.40 -9.13 7.06
CA THR A 3 -9.80 -8.03 6.30
C THR A 3 -8.36 -8.39 5.94
N ILE A 4 -8.05 -8.35 4.65
CA ILE A 4 -6.68 -8.52 4.14
C ILE A 4 -6.13 -7.12 3.86
N THR A 5 -5.09 -6.74 4.60
CA THR A 5 -4.41 -5.46 4.38
C THR A 5 -3.38 -5.63 3.26
N ALA A 6 -3.58 -4.91 2.17
CA ALA A 6 -2.73 -4.95 1.00
C ALA A 6 -2.00 -3.61 0.86
N THR A 7 -0.68 -3.64 0.99
CA THR A 7 0.14 -2.42 0.95
C THR A 7 0.71 -2.20 -0.44
N ILE A 8 0.46 -1.01 -0.97
CA ILE A 8 0.91 -0.58 -2.30
C ILE A 8 2.25 0.12 -2.15
N GLU A 9 3.26 -0.38 -2.87
CA GLU A 9 4.61 0.15 -2.84
C GLU A 9 5.16 0.37 -4.25
N LYS A 10 6.25 1.10 -4.36
CA LYS A 10 7.02 1.20 -5.59
C LYS A 10 7.84 -0.06 -5.75
N ALA A 11 7.71 -0.72 -6.89
CA ALA A 11 8.50 -1.90 -7.23
C ALA A 11 9.88 -1.50 -7.78
N SER A 12 10.82 -2.45 -7.75
CA SER A 12 12.19 -2.23 -8.22
C SER A 12 12.29 -1.88 -9.70
N ASP A 13 11.30 -2.30 -10.50
CA ASP A 13 11.23 -2.00 -11.94
C ASP A 13 10.61 -0.64 -12.25
N GLY A 14 10.25 0.13 -11.23
CA GLY A 14 9.59 1.43 -11.38
C GLY A 14 8.07 1.37 -11.43
N GLY A 15 7.48 0.19 -11.48
CA GLY A 15 6.03 0.00 -11.38
C GLY A 15 5.57 -0.12 -9.94
N TYR A 16 4.41 -0.76 -9.76
CA TYR A 16 3.77 -0.96 -8.46
C TYR A 16 3.90 -2.40 -8.00
N GLY A 17 4.10 -2.57 -6.71
CA GLY A 17 3.99 -3.86 -6.03
C GLY A 17 2.90 -3.79 -4.97
N ILE A 18 2.27 -4.91 -4.70
CA ILE A 18 1.31 -5.06 -3.60
C ILE A 18 1.76 -6.24 -2.77
N TYR A 19 1.83 -6.06 -1.45
CA TYR A 19 2.21 -7.13 -0.54
C TYR A 19 1.27 -7.19 0.66
N THR A 20 1.25 -8.34 1.30
CA THR A 20 0.48 -8.60 2.51
C THR A 20 1.35 -9.30 3.53
N ASP A 21 0.82 -9.52 4.73
CA ASP A 21 1.44 -10.36 5.75
C ASP A 21 1.21 -11.86 5.52
N ILE A 22 0.40 -12.22 4.52
CA ILE A 22 0.13 -13.61 4.20
C ILE A 22 1.11 -14.06 3.09
N PRO A 23 1.96 -15.06 3.34
CA PRO A 23 2.94 -15.51 2.35
C PRO A 23 2.29 -15.88 1.02
N GLY A 24 2.89 -15.43 -0.08
CA GLY A 24 2.42 -15.72 -1.43
C GLY A 24 1.33 -14.80 -1.96
N LEU A 25 0.70 -13.98 -1.11
CA LEU A 25 -0.30 -13.01 -1.56
C LEU A 25 0.38 -11.70 -1.90
N ILE A 26 0.80 -11.58 -3.15
CA ILE A 26 1.47 -10.41 -3.71
C ILE A 26 0.86 -10.10 -5.09
N GLY A 27 1.10 -8.89 -5.58
CA GLY A 27 0.71 -8.49 -6.92
C GLY A 27 1.67 -7.46 -7.48
N SER A 28 1.65 -7.25 -8.78
CA SER A 28 2.48 -6.25 -9.45
C SER A 28 1.85 -5.77 -10.75
N GLY A 29 2.24 -4.58 -11.18
CA GLY A 29 1.80 -3.99 -12.44
C GLY A 29 2.49 -2.67 -12.70
N LEU A 30 2.42 -2.18 -13.91
CA LEU A 30 3.00 -0.89 -14.28
C LEU A 30 2.14 0.28 -13.79
N THR A 31 0.85 0.04 -13.59
CA THR A 31 -0.08 1.00 -13.01
C THR A 31 -0.66 0.43 -11.72
N GLU A 32 -1.22 1.31 -10.89
CA GLU A 32 -1.89 0.89 -9.66
C GLU A 32 -3.06 -0.04 -9.97
N GLU A 33 -3.85 0.27 -11.01
CA GLU A 33 -4.99 -0.56 -11.42
C GLU A 33 -4.56 -1.96 -11.86
N GLU A 34 -3.49 -2.04 -12.64
CA GLU A 34 -2.93 -3.33 -13.09
C GLU A 34 -2.43 -4.15 -11.89
N ALA A 35 -1.74 -3.51 -10.95
CA ALA A 35 -1.25 -4.19 -9.76
C ALA A 35 -2.40 -4.75 -8.91
N LYS A 36 -3.47 -3.98 -8.74
CA LYS A 36 -4.67 -4.43 -8.01
C LYS A 36 -5.37 -5.59 -8.71
N ALA A 37 -5.48 -5.53 -10.03
CA ALA A 37 -6.08 -6.62 -10.82
C ALA A 37 -5.26 -7.91 -10.70
N ASP A 38 -3.94 -7.78 -10.82
CA ASP A 38 -3.02 -8.91 -10.64
C ASP A 38 -3.15 -9.50 -9.24
N PHE A 39 -3.16 -8.66 -8.22
CA PHE A 39 -3.31 -9.08 -6.83
C PHE A 39 -4.61 -9.86 -6.61
N CYS A 40 -5.74 -9.37 -7.12
CA CYS A 40 -7.02 -10.07 -7.01
C CYS A 40 -6.99 -11.44 -7.69
N GLY A 41 -6.30 -11.54 -8.84
CA GLY A 41 -6.09 -12.80 -9.51
C GLY A 41 -5.26 -13.78 -8.71
N VAL A 42 -4.20 -13.29 -8.07
CA VAL A 42 -3.33 -14.10 -7.22
C VAL A 42 -4.07 -14.68 -6.03
N LEU A 43 -4.98 -13.91 -5.41
CA LEU A 43 -5.81 -14.42 -4.31
C LEU A 43 -6.60 -15.65 -4.74
N LYS A 44 -7.23 -15.59 -5.91
CA LYS A 44 -8.02 -16.69 -6.43
C LYS A 44 -7.15 -17.90 -6.81
N GLU A 45 -6.02 -17.65 -7.44
CA GLU A 45 -5.07 -18.71 -7.84
C GLU A 45 -4.49 -19.43 -6.64
N GLN A 46 -4.09 -18.69 -5.61
CA GLN A 46 -3.53 -19.27 -4.39
C GLN A 46 -4.57 -20.09 -3.63
N ALA A 47 -5.81 -19.63 -3.56
CA ALA A 47 -6.89 -20.39 -2.93
C ALA A 47 -7.15 -21.69 -3.68
N ALA A 48 -7.22 -21.66 -5.02
CA ALA A 48 -7.45 -22.84 -5.85
C ALA A 48 -6.28 -23.83 -5.73
N TYR A 49 -5.06 -23.34 -5.74
CA TYR A 49 -3.86 -24.16 -5.60
C TYR A 49 -3.83 -24.88 -4.25
N TYR A 50 -4.17 -24.18 -3.17
CA TYR A 50 -4.24 -24.76 -1.84
C TYR A 50 -5.30 -25.84 -1.77
N TYR A 51 -6.47 -25.61 -2.37
CA TYR A 51 -7.55 -26.59 -2.44
C TYR A 51 -7.14 -27.87 -3.17
N GLU A 52 -6.43 -27.74 -4.29
CA GLU A 52 -5.93 -28.90 -5.05
C GLU A 52 -5.02 -29.79 -4.20
N ARG A 53 -4.24 -29.19 -3.32
CA ARG A 53 -3.26 -29.91 -2.50
C ARG A 53 -3.85 -30.50 -1.22
N THR A 54 -4.85 -29.85 -0.64
CA THR A 54 -5.34 -30.18 0.72
C THR A 54 -6.81 -30.52 0.76
N THR A 55 -7.55 -30.33 -0.32
CA THR A 55 -9.01 -30.48 -0.41
C THR A 55 -9.79 -29.53 0.49
N THR A 56 -9.13 -28.50 1.02
CA THR A 56 -9.74 -27.42 1.79
C THR A 56 -9.22 -26.08 1.28
N TYR A 57 -9.98 -25.02 1.54
CA TYR A 57 -9.50 -23.66 1.23
C TYR A 57 -8.69 -23.11 2.42
N PRO A 58 -7.76 -22.17 2.18
CA PRO A 58 -7.07 -21.52 3.28
C PRO A 58 -8.06 -20.70 4.12
N ASP A 59 -7.74 -20.52 5.40
CA ASP A 59 -8.62 -19.83 6.36
C ASP A 59 -9.03 -18.44 5.89
N TRP A 60 -8.07 -17.67 5.34
CA TRP A 60 -8.34 -16.32 4.88
C TRP A 60 -9.35 -16.26 3.73
N TYR A 61 -9.50 -17.34 2.97
CA TYR A 61 -10.45 -17.46 1.86
C TYR A 61 -11.80 -18.03 2.32
N GLU A 62 -11.76 -19.08 3.12
CA GLU A 62 -12.94 -19.83 3.59
C GLU A 62 -13.95 -18.93 4.30
N GLU A 63 -13.48 -18.07 5.17
CA GLU A 63 -14.31 -17.16 5.98
C GLU A 63 -14.89 -16.00 5.17
N GLY A 64 -14.47 -15.85 3.91
CA GLY A 64 -14.71 -14.65 3.14
C GLY A 64 -13.75 -13.55 3.54
N TYR A 65 -13.49 -12.62 2.64
CA TYR A 65 -12.54 -11.55 2.91
C TYR A 65 -12.95 -10.26 2.20
N GLU A 66 -12.44 -9.16 2.73
CA GLU A 66 -12.41 -7.87 2.08
C GLU A 66 -10.98 -7.38 2.04
N ILE A 67 -10.64 -6.58 1.04
CA ILE A 67 -9.29 -6.05 0.87
C ILE A 67 -9.28 -4.59 1.32
N GLU A 68 -8.38 -4.26 2.26
CA GLU A 68 -8.11 -2.89 2.63
C GLU A 68 -6.77 -2.50 2.02
N TYR A 69 -6.80 -1.57 1.06
CA TYR A 69 -5.58 -1.07 0.44
C TYR A 69 -4.98 0.05 1.29
N ARG A 70 -3.69 -0.04 1.50
CA ARG A 70 -2.89 1.00 2.15
C ARG A 70 -1.71 1.33 1.27
N TYR A 71 -1.14 2.50 1.48
CA TYR A 71 0.08 2.91 0.77
C TYR A 71 1.22 2.97 1.76
N ASP A 72 2.39 2.45 1.37
CA ASP A 72 3.60 2.94 1.99
C ASP A 72 3.99 4.27 1.30
N LEU A 73 4.98 4.96 1.82
CA LEU A 73 5.34 6.26 1.26
C LEU A 73 5.91 6.16 -0.16
N SER A 74 6.56 5.06 -0.53
CA SER A 74 7.04 4.88 -1.89
C SER A 74 5.87 4.78 -2.88
N GLY A 75 4.84 4.02 -2.55
CA GLY A 75 3.62 3.92 -3.35
C GLY A 75 2.84 5.22 -3.41
N PHE A 76 2.75 5.92 -2.26
CA PHE A 76 2.08 7.20 -2.19
C PHE A 76 2.70 8.22 -3.16
N PHE A 77 4.03 8.40 -3.11
CA PHE A 77 4.70 9.35 -3.99
C PHE A 77 4.70 8.92 -5.45
N LEU A 78 4.63 7.62 -5.72
CA LEU A 78 4.50 7.12 -7.09
C LEU A 78 3.14 7.49 -7.69
N SER A 79 2.06 7.37 -6.89
CA SER A 79 0.70 7.69 -7.32
C SER A 79 0.43 9.18 -7.36
N PHE A 80 1.13 9.98 -6.53
CA PHE A 80 0.91 11.43 -6.43
C PHE A 80 2.24 12.18 -6.64
N PRO A 81 2.82 12.08 -7.86
CA PRO A 81 4.16 12.63 -8.11
C PRO A 81 4.24 14.15 -8.04
N PHE A 82 3.10 14.84 -8.05
CA PHE A 82 3.05 16.30 -7.93
C PHE A 82 3.25 16.77 -6.48
N ILE A 83 3.26 15.88 -5.50
CA ILE A 83 3.53 16.24 -4.11
C ILE A 83 5.04 16.23 -3.87
N ASN A 84 5.57 17.39 -3.44
CA ASN A 84 6.99 17.53 -3.13
C ASN A 84 7.32 16.81 -1.83
N ALA A 85 8.27 15.87 -1.88
CA ALA A 85 8.60 15.05 -0.72
C ALA A 85 9.18 15.85 0.44
N SER A 86 10.03 16.84 0.18
CA SER A 86 10.66 17.67 1.22
C SER A 86 9.64 18.55 1.92
N GLU A 87 8.71 19.16 1.17
CA GLU A 87 7.65 19.98 1.72
C GLU A 87 6.66 19.13 2.52
N PHE A 88 6.30 17.98 1.99
CA PHE A 88 5.45 17.03 2.69
C PHE A 88 6.09 16.57 4.00
N ALA A 89 7.39 16.27 3.98
CA ALA A 89 8.16 15.89 5.16
C ALA A 89 8.07 16.94 6.26
N SER A 90 8.27 18.20 5.89
CA SER A 90 8.18 19.34 6.83
C SER A 90 6.79 19.44 7.43
N TYR A 91 5.76 19.25 6.63
CA TYR A 91 4.38 19.32 7.09
C TYR A 91 4.05 18.21 8.11
N VAL A 92 4.46 16.98 7.82
CA VAL A 92 4.17 15.83 8.69
C VAL A 92 5.17 15.63 9.83
N GLY A 93 6.23 16.45 9.88
CA GLY A 93 7.22 16.40 10.96
C GLY A 93 8.25 15.30 10.84
N ILE A 94 8.61 14.93 9.62
CA ILE A 94 9.63 13.91 9.32
C ILE A 94 10.84 14.61 8.69
N ASN A 95 12.05 14.12 9.00
CA ASN A 95 13.26 14.64 8.38
C ASN A 95 13.20 14.47 6.85
N PRO A 96 13.45 15.53 6.06
CA PRO A 96 13.37 15.45 4.61
C PRO A 96 14.28 14.41 3.97
N SER A 97 15.47 14.18 4.52
CA SER A 97 16.38 13.13 4.02
C SER A 97 15.79 11.73 4.22
N LEU A 98 15.17 11.51 5.37
CA LEU A 98 14.50 10.25 5.65
C LEU A 98 13.28 10.07 4.75
N MET A 99 12.51 11.13 4.53
CA MET A 99 11.36 11.09 3.62
C MET A 99 11.75 10.72 2.20
N ARG A 100 12.88 11.23 1.71
CA ARG A 100 13.39 10.85 0.38
C ARG A 100 13.76 9.37 0.31
N LYS A 101 14.27 8.80 1.40
CA LYS A 101 14.55 7.35 1.48
C LYS A 101 13.27 6.52 1.46
N TYR A 102 12.22 7.00 2.12
CA TYR A 102 10.91 6.38 2.06
C TYR A 102 10.34 6.43 0.64
N LYS A 103 10.43 7.60 0.01
CA LYS A 103 9.95 7.80 -1.37
C LYS A 103 10.62 6.84 -2.36
N SER A 104 11.92 6.63 -2.22
CA SER A 104 12.66 5.73 -3.11
C SER A 104 12.45 4.25 -2.79
N GLY A 105 11.85 3.92 -1.67
CA GLY A 105 11.68 2.55 -1.23
C GLY A 105 12.91 1.96 -0.55
N LEU A 106 13.94 2.78 -0.31
CA LEU A 106 15.20 2.32 0.30
C LEU A 106 14.99 1.91 1.76
N VAL A 107 14.11 2.61 2.47
CA VAL A 107 13.80 2.36 3.89
C VAL A 107 12.29 2.28 4.03
N LYS A 108 11.81 1.36 4.87
CA LYS A 108 10.39 1.23 5.20
C LYS A 108 10.05 2.12 6.41
N ASP A 109 8.89 2.75 6.38
CA ASP A 109 8.38 3.55 7.48
C ASP A 109 7.94 2.65 8.65
N SER A 110 8.18 3.10 9.87
CA SER A 110 7.75 2.40 11.07
C SER A 110 6.25 2.62 11.34
N ALA A 111 5.64 1.73 12.14
CA ALA A 111 4.24 1.86 12.53
C ALA A 111 3.97 3.20 13.24
N LYS A 112 4.89 3.62 14.12
CA LYS A 112 4.78 4.90 14.83
C LYS A 112 4.76 6.08 13.88
N GLN A 113 5.63 6.06 12.86
CA GLN A 113 5.69 7.12 11.87
C GLN A 113 4.47 7.11 10.96
N LYS A 114 3.95 5.94 10.61
CA LYS A 114 2.71 5.83 9.84
C LYS A 114 1.56 6.52 10.56
N ASP A 115 1.41 6.30 11.85
CA ASP A 115 0.36 6.94 12.66
C ASP A 115 0.53 8.46 12.69
N GLN A 116 1.76 8.95 12.87
CA GLN A 116 2.07 10.37 12.86
C GLN A 116 1.74 11.01 11.52
N ILE A 117 2.16 10.36 10.43
CA ILE A 117 1.92 10.84 9.07
C ILE A 117 0.42 10.84 8.78
N GLN A 118 -0.29 9.77 9.14
CA GLN A 118 -1.73 9.68 8.90
C GLN A 118 -2.50 10.78 9.61
N ALA A 119 -2.15 11.10 10.85
CA ALA A 119 -2.78 12.17 11.62
C ALA A 119 -2.61 13.53 10.93
N LYS A 120 -1.40 13.85 10.50
CA LYS A 120 -1.09 15.09 9.78
C LYS A 120 -1.70 15.12 8.39
N TYR A 121 -1.71 13.99 7.70
CA TYR A 121 -2.37 13.84 6.41
C TYR A 121 -3.86 14.14 6.51
N ASN A 122 -4.53 13.58 7.52
CA ASN A 122 -5.96 13.83 7.73
C ASN A 122 -6.24 15.31 7.99
N GLU A 123 -5.37 15.99 8.76
CA GLU A 123 -5.45 17.44 8.99
C GLU A 123 -5.32 18.21 7.67
N MET A 124 -4.34 17.83 6.84
CA MET A 124 -4.12 18.44 5.54
C MET A 124 -5.36 18.30 4.63
N ILE A 125 -5.95 17.13 4.59
CA ILE A 125 -7.15 16.87 3.78
C ILE A 125 -8.32 17.75 4.23
N ARG A 126 -8.54 17.87 5.53
CA ARG A 126 -9.59 18.77 6.05
C ARG A 126 -9.36 20.21 5.64
N ASN A 127 -8.10 20.66 5.64
CA ASN A 127 -7.75 22.01 5.19
C ASN A 127 -7.97 22.20 3.69
N LEU A 128 -7.57 21.20 2.89
CA LEU A 128 -7.73 21.25 1.43
C LEU A 128 -9.21 21.22 1.00
N GLU A 129 -10.05 20.50 1.71
CA GLU A 129 -11.49 20.42 1.41
C GLU A 129 -12.19 21.78 1.48
N ARG A 130 -11.67 22.71 2.24
CA ARG A 130 -12.25 24.05 2.38
C ARG A 130 -11.92 24.97 1.20
N VAL A 131 -10.94 24.60 0.40
CA VAL A 131 -10.47 25.44 -0.70
C VAL A 131 -11.47 25.37 -1.87
N LYS A 132 -11.82 26.54 -2.38
CA LYS A 132 -12.69 26.68 -3.57
C LYS A 132 -12.02 27.67 -4.51
N PHE A 133 -12.15 27.41 -5.79
CA PHE A 133 -11.58 28.29 -6.83
C PHE A 133 -12.68 28.99 -7.60
#